data_bd6e8abff5ba698165a5b5a13f7aff2e
#
_entry.id   bd6e8abff5ba698165a5b5a13f7aff2e
#
_cell.length_a   1.000
_cell.length_b   1.000
_cell.length_c   1.000
_cell.angle_alpha   90.00
_cell.angle_beta   90.00
_cell.angle_gamma   90.00
#
_symmetry.space_group_name_H-M   'P 1'
#
loop_
_entity.id
_entity.type
_entity.pdbx_description
1 polymer ?
#
loop_
_entity_poly.entity_id
_entity_poly.type
_entity_poly.pdbx_seq_one_letter_code
_entity_poly.pdbx_strand_id
1 'polypeptide(L)'
;MNQFAEFNNYINSPVAVYKDELYNMPFNMNTFSKMWGIRTPDEAREKIEQQKAAEGITDPQNLEEQALSLVGRDIFEKLVKGYTEKQWGRDCKDLPASIITRLPVRFTYDNNYFNDRFQGIPMGGYTAMVEKMFGDTEILLNTEFRTFIEEHSGIADRIIYCGPIDEYFDYKLGNLEYRSLRFETESVDSANWQGNAVVNYTEREIPFTRIIEHKHFEFGDQPTSIITREYPATWEPGDEPYYPINDERNTALYEQYRELAESEGNVVFAGRLGGYKYYDMDKAIDAAFDLVKDELGIDLR
;
A
#
# COMPACT_ATOMS: atom_id res chain seq x y z
N MET A 1 -11.81 6.07 -15.73
CA MET A 1 -11.09 4.80 -15.97
C MET A 1 -11.77 3.92 -17.03
N ASN A 2 -13.09 3.77 -17.03
CA ASN A 2 -13.84 2.90 -17.97
C ASN A 2 -13.64 3.23 -19.46
N GLN A 3 -13.14 4.40 -19.83
CA GLN A 3 -12.77 4.72 -21.21
C GLN A 3 -11.43 4.10 -21.64
N PHE A 4 -10.61 3.64 -20.68
CA PHE A 4 -9.28 3.06 -20.96
C PHE A 4 -9.25 1.55 -20.80
N ALA A 5 -10.12 0.98 -19.96
CA ALA A 5 -10.23 -0.46 -19.76
C ALA A 5 -11.65 -0.87 -19.37
N GLU A 6 -12.01 -2.10 -19.69
CA GLU A 6 -13.11 -2.81 -19.04
C GLU A 6 -12.60 -3.41 -17.73
N PHE A 7 -13.38 -3.33 -16.68
CA PHE A 7 -13.04 -3.89 -15.37
C PHE A 7 -13.91 -5.10 -15.06
N ASN A 8 -13.31 -6.13 -14.49
CA ASN A 8 -14.08 -7.23 -13.92
C ASN A 8 -14.74 -6.82 -12.60
N ASN A 9 -15.42 -7.76 -11.96
CA ASN A 9 -16.08 -7.54 -10.67
C ASN A 9 -15.32 -8.20 -9.50
N TYR A 10 -14.00 -8.26 -9.57
CA TYR A 10 -13.18 -8.80 -8.50
C TYR A 10 -13.37 -7.98 -7.21
N ILE A 11 -13.67 -8.70 -6.12
CA ILE A 11 -13.77 -8.13 -4.77
C ILE A 11 -12.63 -8.69 -3.92
N ASN A 12 -11.79 -7.83 -3.40
CA ASN A 12 -10.69 -8.24 -2.56
C ASN A 12 -11.19 -8.72 -1.18
N SER A 13 -10.99 -9.99 -0.89
CA SER A 13 -11.40 -10.64 0.36
C SER A 13 -10.23 -11.44 0.93
N PRO A 14 -9.16 -10.78 1.37
CA PRO A 14 -7.97 -11.48 1.85
C PRO A 14 -8.26 -12.25 3.13
N VAL A 15 -7.46 -13.27 3.38
CA VAL A 15 -7.44 -14.01 4.63
C VAL A 15 -6.08 -13.86 5.29
N ALA A 16 -6.02 -14.11 6.60
CA ALA A 16 -4.81 -14.09 7.39
C ALA A 16 -4.59 -15.45 8.06
N VAL A 17 -3.37 -15.96 7.97
CA VAL A 17 -2.91 -17.14 8.69
C VAL A 17 -2.11 -16.68 9.91
N TYR A 18 -2.49 -17.19 11.07
CA TYR A 18 -1.75 -17.07 12.32
C TYR A 18 -1.64 -18.46 12.95
N LYS A 19 -0.43 -19.02 12.96
CA LYS A 19 -0.20 -20.43 13.35
C LYS A 19 -1.08 -21.37 12.53
N ASP A 20 -1.87 -22.19 13.17
CA ASP A 20 -2.80 -23.14 12.50
C ASP A 20 -4.21 -22.56 12.30
N GLU A 21 -4.38 -21.23 12.52
CA GLU A 21 -5.69 -20.56 12.44
C GLU A 21 -5.79 -19.70 11.19
N LEU A 22 -6.94 -19.76 10.53
CA LEU A 22 -7.27 -18.90 9.38
C LEU A 22 -8.34 -17.89 9.79
N TYR A 23 -8.11 -16.61 9.48
CA TYR A 23 -9.00 -15.50 9.79
C TYR A 23 -9.38 -14.74 8.53
N ASN A 24 -10.62 -14.26 8.45
CA ASN A 24 -11.04 -13.34 7.40
C ASN A 24 -10.53 -11.91 7.68
N MET A 25 -10.26 -11.18 6.62
CA MET A 25 -9.92 -9.75 6.65
C MET A 25 -10.96 -8.96 5.81
N PRO A 26 -11.28 -7.73 6.19
CA PRO A 26 -10.87 -6.98 7.40
C PRO A 26 -11.40 -7.60 8.68
N PHE A 27 -11.07 -7.03 9.85
CA PHE A 27 -11.57 -7.54 11.15
C PHE A 27 -13.09 -7.38 11.21
N ASN A 28 -13.80 -8.47 10.96
CA ASN A 28 -15.25 -8.51 10.84
C ASN A 28 -15.87 -9.61 11.69
N MET A 29 -17.19 -9.81 11.61
CA MET A 29 -17.87 -10.83 12.41
C MET A 29 -17.40 -12.26 12.13
N ASN A 30 -16.88 -12.58 10.93
CA ASN A 30 -16.26 -13.88 10.66
C ASN A 30 -14.96 -14.04 11.46
N THR A 31 -14.14 -12.99 11.52
CA THR A 31 -12.92 -12.94 12.32
C THR A 31 -13.22 -13.12 13.81
N PHE A 32 -14.20 -12.38 14.32
CA PHE A 32 -14.57 -12.38 15.74
C PHE A 32 -15.23 -13.69 16.16
N SER A 33 -16.13 -14.24 15.33
CA SER A 33 -16.74 -15.54 15.56
C SER A 33 -15.71 -16.66 15.62
N LYS A 34 -14.73 -16.64 14.70
CA LYS A 34 -13.61 -17.60 14.71
C LYS A 34 -12.72 -17.44 15.94
N MET A 35 -12.39 -16.20 16.33
CA MET A 35 -11.46 -15.90 17.41
C MET A 35 -12.05 -16.16 18.79
N TRP A 36 -13.34 -15.81 19.00
CA TRP A 36 -13.98 -15.79 20.33
C TRP A 36 -15.20 -16.69 20.47
N GLY A 37 -15.66 -17.34 19.40
CA GLY A 37 -16.85 -18.19 19.41
C GLY A 37 -18.17 -17.43 19.55
N ILE A 38 -18.16 -16.10 19.38
CA ILE A 38 -19.33 -15.22 19.47
C ILE A 38 -20.15 -15.21 18.17
N ARG A 39 -21.37 -14.72 18.23
CA ARG A 39 -22.31 -14.74 17.10
C ARG A 39 -22.96 -13.40 16.78
N THR A 40 -22.99 -12.48 17.74
CA THR A 40 -23.68 -11.20 17.57
C THR A 40 -22.72 -10.01 17.58
N PRO A 41 -23.07 -8.91 16.91
CA PRO A 41 -22.30 -7.67 16.96
C PRO A 41 -22.10 -7.10 18.37
N ASP A 42 -23.08 -7.26 19.25
CA ASP A 42 -23.00 -6.74 20.63
C ASP A 42 -21.97 -7.53 21.45
N GLU A 43 -21.95 -8.85 21.33
CA GLU A 43 -20.91 -9.69 21.96
C GLU A 43 -19.50 -9.31 21.47
N ALA A 44 -19.36 -9.00 20.15
CA ALA A 44 -18.09 -8.56 19.59
C ALA A 44 -17.65 -7.20 20.15
N ARG A 45 -18.57 -6.22 20.23
CA ARG A 45 -18.31 -4.90 20.81
C ARG A 45 -17.90 -5.04 22.27
N GLU A 46 -18.66 -5.78 23.05
CA GLU A 46 -18.38 -6.00 24.47
C GLU A 46 -16.99 -6.64 24.66
N LYS A 47 -16.63 -7.62 23.84
CA LYS A 47 -15.33 -8.29 23.93
C LYS A 47 -14.17 -7.34 23.59
N ILE A 48 -14.30 -6.52 22.55
CA ILE A 48 -13.30 -5.51 22.17
C ILE A 48 -13.16 -4.46 23.29
N GLU A 49 -14.28 -3.90 23.77
CA GLU A 49 -14.25 -2.89 24.83
C GLU A 49 -13.69 -3.44 26.17
N GLN A 50 -14.00 -4.68 26.50
CA GLN A 50 -13.39 -5.37 27.64
C GLN A 50 -11.86 -5.43 27.53
N GLN A 51 -11.33 -5.81 26.37
CA GLN A 51 -9.89 -5.90 26.15
C GLN A 51 -9.22 -4.52 26.15
N LYS A 52 -9.82 -3.54 25.48
CA LYS A 52 -9.35 -2.14 25.50
C LYS A 52 -9.30 -1.57 26.92
N ALA A 53 -10.35 -1.80 27.72
CA ALA A 53 -10.40 -1.37 29.10
C ALA A 53 -9.33 -2.04 29.96
N ALA A 54 -9.00 -3.31 29.70
CA ALA A 54 -7.95 -4.03 30.42
C ALA A 54 -6.55 -3.50 30.14
N GLU A 55 -6.32 -2.92 28.96
CA GLU A 55 -5.04 -2.25 28.62
C GLU A 55 -4.91 -0.87 29.29
N GLY A 56 -6.01 -0.17 29.57
CA GLY A 56 -6.04 1.11 30.28
C GLY A 56 -5.34 2.26 29.54
N ILE A 57 -5.15 2.14 28.23
CA ILE A 57 -4.43 3.12 27.40
C ILE A 57 -5.38 4.26 27.03
N THR A 58 -5.05 5.47 27.46
CA THR A 58 -5.82 6.69 27.16
C THR A 58 -5.08 7.66 26.23
N ASP A 59 -3.75 7.60 26.19
CA ASP A 59 -2.89 8.44 25.36
C ASP A 59 -1.76 7.58 24.78
N PRO A 60 -1.99 6.90 23.64
CA PRO A 60 -1.04 5.95 23.07
C PRO A 60 0.21 6.68 22.55
N GLN A 61 1.39 6.23 23.00
CA GLN A 61 2.69 6.83 22.66
C GLN A 61 3.39 6.15 21.48
N ASN A 62 2.97 4.94 21.12
CA ASN A 62 3.57 4.15 20.07
C ASN A 62 2.50 3.30 19.35
N LEU A 63 2.90 2.61 18.28
CA LEU A 63 2.00 1.81 17.46
C LEU A 63 1.36 0.65 18.24
N GLU A 64 2.09 0.00 19.15
CA GLU A 64 1.53 -1.08 19.98
C GLU A 64 0.38 -0.56 20.84
N GLU A 65 0.59 0.51 21.56
CA GLU A 65 -0.42 1.14 22.41
C GLU A 65 -1.62 1.63 21.58
N GLN A 66 -1.34 2.25 20.42
CA GLN A 66 -2.40 2.69 19.52
C GLN A 66 -3.27 1.52 19.04
N ALA A 67 -2.67 0.43 18.58
CA ALA A 67 -3.39 -0.73 18.11
C ALA A 67 -4.20 -1.40 19.24
N LEU A 68 -3.60 -1.57 20.41
CA LEU A 68 -4.29 -2.10 21.61
C LEU A 68 -5.50 -1.25 22.00
N SER A 69 -5.38 0.07 21.93
CA SER A 69 -6.48 1.01 22.22
C SER A 69 -7.61 0.95 21.19
N LEU A 70 -7.31 0.51 19.96
CA LEU A 70 -8.30 0.41 18.88
C LEU A 70 -9.04 -0.93 18.85
N VAL A 71 -8.32 -2.05 19.00
CA VAL A 71 -8.86 -3.39 18.73
C VAL A 71 -8.69 -4.39 19.87
N GLY A 72 -7.95 -4.05 20.92
CA GLY A 72 -7.64 -4.96 22.03
C GLY A 72 -6.54 -5.97 21.72
N ARG A 73 -6.18 -6.76 22.72
CA ARG A 73 -4.98 -7.61 22.71
C ARG A 73 -5.06 -8.77 21.72
N ASP A 74 -6.16 -9.49 21.67
CA ASP A 74 -6.25 -10.72 20.85
C ASP A 74 -6.08 -10.42 19.36
N ILE A 75 -6.73 -9.36 18.88
CA ILE A 75 -6.60 -8.92 17.47
C ILE A 75 -5.18 -8.39 17.22
N PHE A 76 -4.66 -7.58 18.12
CA PHE A 76 -3.31 -7.04 18.02
C PHE A 76 -2.26 -8.16 17.91
N GLU A 77 -2.21 -9.07 18.88
CA GLU A 77 -1.19 -10.13 18.94
C GLU A 77 -1.28 -11.09 17.75
N LYS A 78 -2.50 -11.47 17.33
CA LYS A 78 -2.67 -12.45 16.26
C LYS A 78 -2.58 -11.88 14.85
N LEU A 79 -3.10 -10.68 14.62
CA LEU A 79 -3.35 -10.20 13.26
C LEU A 79 -2.62 -8.90 12.89
N VAL A 80 -2.09 -8.17 13.87
CA VAL A 80 -1.45 -6.87 13.62
C VAL A 80 0.05 -6.93 13.89
N LYS A 81 0.44 -7.36 15.08
CA LYS A 81 1.80 -7.23 15.62
C LYS A 81 2.86 -7.81 14.68
N GLY A 82 2.89 -9.12 14.48
CA GLY A 82 3.95 -9.77 13.73
C GLY A 82 3.98 -9.36 12.25
N TYR A 83 2.81 -9.08 11.65
CA TYR A 83 2.72 -8.53 10.30
C TYR A 83 3.37 -7.15 10.21
N THR A 84 3.03 -6.26 11.13
CA THR A 84 3.56 -4.89 11.18
C THR A 84 5.05 -4.87 11.47
N GLU A 85 5.51 -5.67 12.45
CA GLU A 85 6.93 -5.77 12.80
C GLU A 85 7.79 -6.28 11.65
N LYS A 86 7.29 -7.24 10.84
CA LYS A 86 7.94 -7.66 9.60
C LYS A 86 8.01 -6.53 8.58
N GLN A 87 6.87 -5.92 8.31
CA GLN A 87 6.77 -4.88 7.28
C GLN A 87 7.68 -3.69 7.58
N TRP A 88 7.77 -3.29 8.85
CA TRP A 88 8.59 -2.14 9.26
C TRP A 88 10.00 -2.50 9.71
N GLY A 89 10.29 -3.79 9.97
CA GLY A 89 11.59 -4.25 10.45
C GLY A 89 11.94 -3.77 11.86
N ARG A 90 10.93 -3.34 12.65
CA ARG A 90 11.05 -2.81 14.02
C ARG A 90 9.92 -3.35 14.89
N ASP A 91 10.13 -3.42 16.19
CA ASP A 91 9.08 -3.77 17.13
C ASP A 91 7.98 -2.68 17.15
N CYS A 92 6.72 -3.08 17.32
CA CYS A 92 5.58 -2.14 17.32
C CYS A 92 5.71 -1.02 18.35
N LYS A 93 6.34 -1.27 19.49
CA LYS A 93 6.59 -0.27 20.54
C LYS A 93 7.61 0.81 20.13
N ASP A 94 8.43 0.52 19.11
CA ASP A 94 9.46 1.44 18.60
C ASP A 94 8.98 2.19 17.34
N LEU A 95 7.71 2.01 16.96
CA LEU A 95 7.08 2.66 15.81
C LEU A 95 6.11 3.76 16.27
N PRO A 96 6.00 4.87 15.53
CA PRO A 96 5.06 5.94 15.86
C PRO A 96 3.60 5.47 15.84
N ALA A 97 2.79 5.97 16.78
CA ALA A 97 1.35 5.70 16.84
C ALA A 97 0.61 6.13 15.54
N SER A 98 1.13 7.14 14.84
CA SER A 98 0.56 7.68 13.60
C SER A 98 0.56 6.70 12.41
N ILE A 99 1.34 5.64 12.45
CA ILE A 99 1.33 4.58 11.41
C ILE A 99 -0.02 3.86 11.38
N ILE A 100 -0.68 3.69 12.53
CA ILE A 100 -2.02 3.11 12.63
C ILE A 100 -2.98 4.14 13.23
N THR A 101 -3.59 4.95 12.40
CA THR A 101 -4.61 5.90 12.85
C THR A 101 -5.97 5.26 13.03
N ARG A 102 -6.24 4.17 12.30
CA ARG A 102 -7.47 3.37 12.39
C ARG A 102 -7.21 1.94 11.95
N LEU A 103 -7.92 1.00 12.54
CA LEU A 103 -8.01 -0.37 12.07
C LEU A 103 -9.47 -0.64 11.65
N PRO A 104 -9.72 -1.21 10.47
CA PRO A 104 -11.07 -1.40 9.96
C PRO A 104 -11.78 -2.52 10.73
N VAL A 105 -12.54 -2.17 11.75
CA VAL A 105 -13.41 -3.07 12.52
C VAL A 105 -14.82 -2.97 11.97
N ARG A 106 -15.41 -4.10 11.57
CA ARG A 106 -16.76 -4.18 11.02
C ARG A 106 -17.61 -5.17 11.79
N PHE A 107 -18.78 -4.72 12.26
CA PHE A 107 -19.71 -5.56 12.97
C PHE A 107 -20.76 -6.19 12.02
N THR A 108 -20.30 -6.66 10.87
CA THR A 108 -21.05 -7.35 9.82
C THR A 108 -20.26 -8.56 9.33
N TYR A 109 -20.93 -9.53 8.70
CA TYR A 109 -20.30 -10.70 8.06
C TYR A 109 -19.86 -10.41 6.62
N ASP A 110 -19.31 -9.21 6.39
CA ASP A 110 -18.84 -8.77 5.09
C ASP A 110 -17.31 -8.90 5.00
N ASN A 111 -16.83 -9.71 4.07
CA ASN A 111 -15.40 -9.96 3.82
C ASN A 111 -14.80 -9.02 2.76
N ASN A 112 -15.58 -8.11 2.17
CA ASN A 112 -15.04 -7.12 1.26
C ASN A 112 -14.03 -6.24 1.99
N TYR A 113 -12.77 -6.25 1.55
CA TYR A 113 -11.70 -5.49 2.23
C TYR A 113 -11.89 -3.98 2.12
N PHE A 114 -12.31 -3.50 0.96
CA PHE A 114 -12.55 -2.09 0.70
C PHE A 114 -14.00 -1.69 0.90
N ASN A 115 -14.24 -0.39 1.11
CA ASN A 115 -15.60 0.18 1.21
C ASN A 115 -16.03 0.88 -0.09
N ASP A 116 -15.19 0.83 -1.11
CA ASP A 116 -15.40 1.56 -2.36
C ASP A 116 -16.56 0.97 -3.14
N ARG A 117 -17.36 1.86 -3.72
CA ARG A 117 -18.52 1.49 -4.51
C ARG A 117 -18.15 0.74 -5.80
N PHE A 118 -17.01 1.09 -6.39
CA PHE A 118 -16.49 0.51 -7.61
C PHE A 118 -15.19 -0.21 -7.31
N GLN A 119 -15.16 -1.49 -7.59
CA GLN A 119 -14.01 -2.36 -7.39
C GLN A 119 -13.87 -3.29 -8.58
N GLY A 120 -12.64 -3.62 -8.93
CA GLY A 120 -12.37 -4.53 -10.04
C GLY A 120 -10.91 -4.46 -10.48
N ILE A 121 -10.52 -5.42 -11.31
CA ILE A 121 -9.22 -5.48 -11.96
C ILE A 121 -9.42 -5.19 -13.45
N PRO A 122 -8.56 -4.38 -14.09
CA PRO A 122 -8.67 -4.12 -15.52
C PRO A 122 -8.43 -5.40 -16.31
N MET A 123 -9.39 -5.78 -17.16
CA MET A 123 -9.27 -6.95 -18.03
C MET A 123 -8.14 -6.75 -19.04
N GLY A 124 -7.25 -7.74 -19.12
CA GLY A 124 -6.04 -7.66 -19.95
C GLY A 124 -4.86 -6.93 -19.26
N GLY A 125 -5.00 -6.60 -17.99
CA GLY A 125 -3.94 -6.05 -17.13
C GLY A 125 -3.75 -4.55 -17.20
N TYR A 126 -2.93 -4.06 -16.28
CA TYR A 126 -2.69 -2.62 -16.12
C TYR A 126 -1.86 -2.01 -17.26
N THR A 127 -0.95 -2.76 -17.85
CA THR A 127 -0.11 -2.27 -18.97
C THR A 127 -0.97 -1.81 -20.15
N ALA A 128 -1.90 -2.65 -20.60
CA ALA A 128 -2.81 -2.31 -21.71
C ALA A 128 -3.69 -1.09 -21.40
N MET A 129 -4.10 -0.93 -20.13
CA MET A 129 -4.85 0.25 -19.69
C MET A 129 -3.99 1.52 -19.75
N VAL A 130 -2.76 1.46 -19.24
CA VAL A 130 -1.83 2.60 -19.22
C VAL A 130 -1.42 3.00 -20.64
N GLU A 131 -1.15 2.05 -21.54
CA GLU A 131 -0.89 2.33 -22.96
C GLU A 131 -2.02 3.13 -23.61
N LYS A 132 -3.28 2.76 -23.32
CA LYS A 132 -4.44 3.54 -23.81
C LYS A 132 -4.55 4.93 -23.18
N MET A 133 -4.10 5.10 -21.93
CA MET A 133 -4.08 6.42 -21.27
C MET A 133 -3.08 7.36 -21.94
N PHE A 134 -1.93 6.84 -22.38
CA PHE A 134 -0.93 7.63 -23.10
C PHE A 134 -1.39 7.98 -24.54
N GLY A 135 -2.21 7.13 -25.17
CA GLY A 135 -2.67 7.36 -26.54
C GLY A 135 -1.51 7.57 -27.51
N ASP A 136 -1.48 8.71 -28.20
CA ASP A 136 -0.44 9.06 -29.17
C ASP A 136 0.77 9.79 -28.55
N THR A 137 0.86 9.88 -27.21
CA THR A 137 1.99 10.50 -26.53
C THR A 137 3.25 9.66 -26.73
N GLU A 138 4.35 10.31 -27.12
CA GLU A 138 5.65 9.64 -27.27
C GLU A 138 6.14 9.12 -25.91
N ILE A 139 6.55 7.84 -25.88
CA ILE A 139 7.07 7.17 -24.69
C ILE A 139 8.49 6.69 -24.98
N LEU A 140 9.44 7.15 -24.16
CA LEU A 140 10.83 6.71 -24.24
C LEU A 140 11.12 5.77 -23.05
N LEU A 141 11.17 4.46 -23.33
CA LEU A 141 11.54 3.46 -22.34
C LEU A 141 13.05 3.35 -22.17
N ASN A 142 13.49 2.83 -21.01
CA ASN A 142 14.92 2.66 -20.68
C ASN A 142 15.71 3.97 -20.81
N THR A 143 15.08 5.08 -20.48
CA THR A 143 15.64 6.43 -20.58
C THR A 143 15.80 7.01 -19.19
N GLU A 144 17.03 7.27 -18.79
CA GLU A 144 17.34 7.89 -17.51
C GLU A 144 17.10 9.42 -17.64
N PHE A 145 16.33 9.98 -16.70
CA PHE A 145 15.83 11.35 -16.77
C PHE A 145 16.95 12.39 -16.85
N ARG A 146 17.96 12.30 -16.00
CA ARG A 146 19.03 13.29 -15.92
C ARG A 146 19.84 13.34 -17.21
N THR A 147 20.30 12.19 -17.69
CA THR A 147 21.03 12.07 -18.95
C THR A 147 20.20 12.64 -20.11
N PHE A 148 18.91 12.29 -20.15
CA PHE A 148 18.02 12.76 -21.20
C PHE A 148 17.87 14.30 -21.20
N ILE A 149 17.66 14.92 -20.03
CA ILE A 149 17.46 16.37 -19.92
C ILE A 149 18.75 17.14 -20.19
N GLU A 150 19.92 16.62 -19.82
CA GLU A 150 21.22 17.21 -20.16
C GLU A 150 21.46 17.23 -21.66
N GLU A 151 21.13 16.15 -22.38
CA GLU A 151 21.28 16.04 -23.84
C GLU A 151 20.22 16.83 -24.60
N HIS A 152 19.05 17.10 -24.01
CA HIS A 152 17.89 17.73 -24.65
C HIS A 152 17.42 18.97 -23.87
N SER A 153 18.36 19.84 -23.49
CA SER A 153 18.04 21.07 -22.75
C SER A 153 16.99 21.90 -23.46
N GLY A 154 15.94 22.29 -22.75
CA GLY A 154 14.86 23.12 -23.30
C GLY A 154 13.83 22.35 -24.14
N ILE A 155 13.77 21.01 -24.03
CA ILE A 155 12.80 20.17 -24.77
C ILE A 155 11.35 20.46 -24.40
N ALA A 156 11.10 20.95 -23.18
CA ALA A 156 9.77 21.24 -22.68
C ALA A 156 9.73 22.55 -21.89
N ASP A 157 8.60 23.24 -21.98
CA ASP A 157 8.32 24.44 -21.17
C ASP A 157 8.02 24.08 -19.71
N ARG A 158 7.46 22.89 -19.47
CA ARG A 158 7.11 22.37 -18.16
C ARG A 158 7.46 20.89 -18.04
N ILE A 159 8.06 20.50 -16.96
CA ILE A 159 8.46 19.12 -16.65
C ILE A 159 7.70 18.68 -15.41
N ILE A 160 7.02 17.53 -15.47
CA ILE A 160 6.40 16.89 -14.30
C ILE A 160 7.29 15.72 -13.91
N TYR A 161 8.01 15.89 -12.81
CA TYR A 161 8.93 14.87 -12.31
C TYR A 161 8.26 14.01 -11.25
N CYS A 162 8.12 12.71 -11.54
CA CYS A 162 7.47 11.73 -10.64
C CYS A 162 8.47 10.78 -9.97
N GLY A 163 9.77 10.95 -10.19
CA GLY A 163 10.84 10.23 -9.51
C GLY A 163 11.09 10.74 -8.08
N PRO A 164 12.01 10.11 -7.33
CA PRO A 164 12.37 10.57 -5.99
C PRO A 164 12.90 11.99 -5.98
N ILE A 165 12.32 12.85 -5.13
CA ILE A 165 12.72 14.27 -5.09
C ILE A 165 14.17 14.46 -4.63
N ASP A 166 14.66 13.64 -3.72
CA ASP A 166 16.02 13.67 -3.22
C ASP A 166 17.04 13.23 -4.30
N GLU A 167 16.69 12.27 -5.14
CA GLU A 167 17.48 11.85 -6.30
C GLU A 167 17.60 12.96 -7.33
N TYR A 168 16.53 13.70 -7.60
CA TYR A 168 16.57 14.86 -8.48
C TYR A 168 17.63 15.89 -8.05
N PHE A 169 17.80 16.08 -6.76
CA PHE A 169 18.78 16.99 -6.16
C PHE A 169 20.10 16.31 -5.76
N ASP A 170 20.47 15.16 -6.32
CA ASP A 170 21.71 14.43 -6.02
C ASP A 170 21.90 14.11 -4.54
N TYR A 171 20.80 13.89 -3.83
CA TYR A 171 20.82 13.58 -2.39
C TYR A 171 21.58 14.61 -1.54
N LYS A 172 21.69 15.87 -2.00
CA LYS A 172 22.54 16.91 -1.39
C LYS A 172 22.18 17.26 0.05
N LEU A 173 20.96 16.96 0.51
CA LEU A 173 20.52 17.11 1.89
C LEU A 173 20.48 15.77 2.65
N GLY A 174 20.79 14.67 1.99
CA GLY A 174 20.70 13.30 2.49
C GLY A 174 19.54 12.54 1.88
N ASN A 175 19.52 11.22 2.10
CA ASN A 175 18.52 10.34 1.51
C ASN A 175 17.23 10.37 2.32
N LEU A 176 16.09 10.45 1.64
CA LEU A 176 14.80 10.09 2.17
C LEU A 176 14.71 8.56 2.30
N GLU A 177 14.09 8.08 3.35
CA GLU A 177 14.03 6.64 3.63
C GLU A 177 12.71 6.03 3.12
N TYR A 178 12.82 4.82 2.61
CA TYR A 178 11.69 4.02 2.13
C TYR A 178 11.71 2.63 2.75
N ARG A 179 10.61 1.92 2.63
CA ARG A 179 10.57 0.47 2.72
C ARG A 179 10.52 -0.09 1.31
N SER A 180 11.23 -1.19 1.12
CA SER A 180 11.24 -1.93 -0.14
C SER A 180 10.58 -3.29 0.02
N LEU A 181 10.37 -3.97 -1.10
CA LEU A 181 9.82 -5.31 -1.18
C LEU A 181 10.68 -6.18 -2.09
N ARG A 182 10.80 -7.44 -1.72
CA ARG A 182 11.39 -8.48 -2.58
C ARG A 182 10.34 -9.52 -2.88
N PHE A 183 10.26 -9.92 -4.13
CA PHE A 183 9.29 -10.89 -4.61
C PHE A 183 9.96 -12.18 -5.07
N GLU A 184 9.36 -13.31 -4.69
CA GLU A 184 9.73 -14.63 -5.20
C GLU A 184 8.50 -15.22 -5.90
N THR A 185 8.60 -15.34 -7.23
CA THR A 185 7.51 -15.84 -8.08
C THR A 185 7.86 -17.21 -8.62
N GLU A 186 6.91 -18.14 -8.50
CA GLU A 186 7.04 -19.49 -9.02
C GLU A 186 5.76 -20.00 -9.68
N SER A 187 5.89 -20.93 -10.62
CA SER A 187 4.77 -21.68 -11.17
C SER A 187 4.57 -22.96 -10.36
N VAL A 188 3.34 -23.22 -9.98
CA VAL A 188 2.96 -24.43 -9.21
C VAL A 188 1.99 -25.28 -10.02
N ASP A 189 2.16 -26.60 -9.97
CA ASP A 189 1.27 -27.58 -10.64
C ASP A 189 0.01 -27.82 -9.78
N SER A 190 -0.80 -26.78 -9.70
CA SER A 190 -2.07 -26.77 -8.99
C SER A 190 -3.03 -25.79 -9.64
N ALA A 191 -4.25 -26.23 -9.92
CA ALA A 191 -5.30 -25.38 -10.47
C ALA A 191 -5.82 -24.36 -9.46
N ASN A 192 -5.67 -24.61 -8.17
CA ASN A 192 -6.09 -23.74 -7.07
C ASN A 192 -5.21 -24.06 -5.85
N TRP A 193 -4.14 -23.28 -5.68
CA TRP A 193 -3.10 -23.61 -4.71
C TRP A 193 -3.47 -23.20 -3.28
N GLN A 194 -4.01 -21.99 -3.08
CA GLN A 194 -4.35 -21.46 -1.77
C GLN A 194 -5.83 -21.07 -1.60
N GLY A 195 -6.64 -21.14 -2.66
CA GLY A 195 -8.07 -20.89 -2.63
C GLY A 195 -8.47 -19.42 -2.53
N ASN A 196 -7.53 -18.50 -2.62
CA ASN A 196 -7.78 -17.06 -2.57
C ASN A 196 -6.65 -16.29 -3.28
N ALA A 197 -6.96 -15.09 -3.77
CA ALA A 197 -5.94 -14.25 -4.41
C ALA A 197 -4.84 -13.83 -3.42
N VAL A 198 -5.19 -13.48 -2.18
CA VAL A 198 -4.24 -12.96 -1.18
C VAL A 198 -4.42 -13.68 0.14
N VAL A 199 -3.34 -14.29 0.62
CA VAL A 199 -3.23 -14.88 1.96
C VAL A 199 -2.10 -14.18 2.71
N ASN A 200 -2.43 -13.48 3.80
CA ASN A 200 -1.48 -12.82 4.67
C ASN A 200 -0.96 -13.78 5.75
N TYR A 201 0.31 -13.68 6.09
CA TYR A 201 0.95 -14.45 7.15
C TYR A 201 1.36 -13.48 8.25
N THR A 202 0.68 -13.55 9.39
CA THR A 202 0.81 -12.53 10.45
C THR A 202 1.84 -12.88 11.52
N GLU A 203 2.37 -14.10 11.54
CA GLU A 203 3.45 -14.52 12.44
C GLU A 203 4.77 -13.84 12.06
N ARG A 204 5.52 -13.40 13.06
CA ARG A 204 6.84 -12.78 12.87
C ARG A 204 7.87 -13.74 12.30
N GLU A 205 7.77 -15.02 12.66
CA GLU A 205 8.69 -16.09 12.26
C GLU A 205 8.56 -16.48 10.78
N ILE A 206 7.43 -16.21 10.16
CA ILE A 206 7.23 -16.40 8.72
C ILE A 206 7.85 -15.22 7.97
N PRO A 207 8.88 -15.43 7.12
CA PRO A 207 9.69 -14.32 6.60
C PRO A 207 8.99 -13.44 5.55
N PHE A 208 7.90 -13.91 4.95
CA PHE A 208 7.10 -13.15 3.99
C PHE A 208 5.81 -12.62 4.64
N THR A 209 5.27 -11.53 4.11
CA THR A 209 4.04 -10.91 4.61
C THR A 209 2.80 -11.55 4.00
N ARG A 210 2.88 -11.97 2.74
CA ARG A 210 1.74 -12.59 2.03
C ARG A 210 2.18 -13.46 0.87
N ILE A 211 1.25 -14.30 0.45
CA ILE A 211 1.34 -15.02 -0.82
C ILE A 211 0.18 -14.57 -1.70
N ILE A 212 0.49 -14.29 -2.95
CA ILE A 212 -0.46 -13.89 -3.99
C ILE A 212 -0.59 -15.04 -4.97
N GLU A 213 -1.78 -15.54 -5.21
CA GLU A 213 -2.10 -16.45 -6.30
C GLU A 213 -2.82 -15.68 -7.41
N HIS A 214 -2.08 -15.32 -8.46
CA HIS A 214 -2.46 -14.27 -9.40
C HIS A 214 -3.74 -14.56 -10.20
N LYS A 215 -4.00 -15.83 -10.57
CA LYS A 215 -5.16 -16.20 -11.41
C LYS A 215 -6.51 -15.76 -10.81
N HIS A 216 -6.62 -15.69 -9.48
CA HIS A 216 -7.88 -15.32 -8.83
C HIS A 216 -8.31 -13.88 -9.08
N PHE A 217 -7.38 -12.98 -9.41
CA PHE A 217 -7.73 -11.61 -9.77
C PHE A 217 -8.54 -11.50 -11.06
N GLU A 218 -8.34 -12.44 -11.99
CA GLU A 218 -9.02 -12.47 -13.29
C GLU A 218 -9.94 -13.69 -13.44
N PHE A 219 -10.24 -14.40 -12.34
CA PHE A 219 -11.06 -15.62 -12.32
C PHE A 219 -10.55 -16.72 -13.28
N GLY A 220 -9.22 -16.85 -13.36
CA GLY A 220 -8.57 -17.79 -14.27
C GLY A 220 -8.81 -19.26 -13.88
N ASP A 221 -8.95 -20.12 -14.88
CA ASP A 221 -9.24 -21.56 -14.75
C ASP A 221 -8.09 -22.47 -15.23
N GLN A 222 -6.90 -21.90 -15.44
CA GLN A 222 -5.70 -22.63 -15.90
C GLN A 222 -5.38 -23.80 -14.95
N PRO A 223 -4.85 -24.94 -15.45
CA PRO A 223 -4.51 -26.11 -14.62
C PRO A 223 -3.34 -25.88 -13.68
N THR A 224 -2.53 -24.83 -13.92
CA THR A 224 -1.40 -24.41 -13.07
C THR A 224 -1.64 -23.04 -12.50
N SER A 225 -0.96 -22.67 -11.43
CA SER A 225 -1.01 -21.32 -10.84
C SER A 225 0.37 -20.69 -10.83
N ILE A 226 0.39 -19.36 -10.88
CA ILE A 226 1.56 -18.55 -10.52
C ILE A 226 1.31 -17.97 -9.15
N ILE A 227 2.24 -18.20 -8.25
CA ILE A 227 2.23 -17.61 -6.90
C ILE A 227 3.42 -16.69 -6.69
N THR A 228 3.22 -15.64 -5.92
CA THR A 228 4.29 -14.72 -5.52
C THR A 228 4.31 -14.56 -4.01
N ARG A 229 5.47 -14.84 -3.39
CA ARG A 229 5.73 -14.49 -1.99
C ARG A 229 6.29 -13.08 -1.92
N GLU A 230 5.73 -12.26 -1.06
CA GLU A 230 6.15 -10.89 -0.83
C GLU A 230 6.93 -10.81 0.48
N TYR A 231 8.20 -10.42 0.38
CA TYR A 231 9.10 -10.23 1.51
C TYR A 231 9.30 -8.73 1.76
N PRO A 232 9.17 -8.26 3.00
CA PRO A 232 9.58 -6.91 3.34
C PRO A 232 11.10 -6.80 3.28
N ALA A 233 11.59 -5.69 2.75
CA ALA A 233 13.02 -5.41 2.64
C ALA A 233 13.35 -4.01 3.16
N THR A 234 14.56 -3.85 3.67
CA THR A 234 15.12 -2.54 3.92
C THR A 234 15.51 -1.94 2.58
N TRP A 235 15.13 -0.70 2.35
CA TRP A 235 15.49 0.02 1.15
C TRP A 235 16.93 0.57 1.25
N GLU A 236 17.67 0.46 0.18
CA GLU A 236 18.96 1.12 -0.01
C GLU A 236 18.91 1.90 -1.35
N PRO A 237 19.75 2.94 -1.54
CA PRO A 237 19.81 3.67 -2.81
C PRO A 237 20.03 2.74 -4.00
N GLY A 238 19.11 2.77 -4.95
CA GLY A 238 19.08 1.88 -6.11
C GLY A 238 18.02 0.76 -6.03
N ASP A 239 17.45 0.53 -4.84
CA ASP A 239 16.29 -0.36 -4.69
C ASP A 239 14.99 0.37 -5.07
N GLU A 240 13.96 -0.39 -5.44
CA GLU A 240 12.63 0.17 -5.69
C GLU A 240 12.00 0.73 -4.40
N PRO A 241 11.64 2.04 -4.36
CA PRO A 241 11.04 2.68 -3.20
C PRO A 241 9.52 2.46 -3.14
N TYR A 242 9.05 1.43 -2.42
CA TYR A 242 7.62 1.11 -2.34
C TYR A 242 6.84 2.00 -1.38
N TYR A 243 7.36 2.24 -0.17
CA TYR A 243 6.65 2.97 0.87
C TYR A 243 7.54 4.03 1.51
N PRO A 244 7.18 5.33 1.47
CA PRO A 244 7.90 6.37 2.19
C PRO A 244 7.79 6.17 3.70
N ILE A 245 8.88 6.42 4.43
CA ILE A 245 8.89 6.40 5.89
C ILE A 245 8.59 7.82 6.40
N ASN A 246 7.32 8.07 6.72
CA ASN A 246 6.83 9.38 7.16
C ASN A 246 7.03 9.57 8.67
N ASP A 247 8.27 9.45 9.16
CA ASP A 247 8.64 9.85 10.51
C ASP A 247 9.03 11.35 10.56
N GLU A 248 9.29 11.86 11.75
CA GLU A 248 9.62 13.27 11.97
C GLU A 248 10.88 13.70 11.19
N ARG A 249 11.92 12.84 11.18
CA ARG A 249 13.18 13.10 10.46
C ARG A 249 12.95 13.22 8.96
N ASN A 250 12.30 12.23 8.36
CA ASN A 250 12.07 12.18 6.92
C ASN A 250 11.09 13.26 6.46
N THR A 251 10.09 13.56 7.27
CA THR A 251 9.16 14.67 7.01
C THR A 251 9.89 16.02 7.00
N ALA A 252 10.76 16.28 7.97
CA ALA A 252 11.56 17.50 8.01
C ALA A 252 12.57 17.58 6.85
N LEU A 253 13.16 16.45 6.44
CA LEU A 253 14.06 16.39 5.30
C LEU A 253 13.31 16.64 3.97
N TYR A 254 12.11 16.04 3.82
CA TYR A 254 11.28 16.27 2.65
C TYR A 254 10.89 17.76 2.50
N GLU A 255 10.51 18.42 3.60
CA GLU A 255 10.20 19.86 3.55
C GLU A 255 11.39 20.71 3.05
N GLN A 256 12.61 20.35 3.43
CA GLN A 256 13.80 21.04 2.91
C GLN A 256 13.98 20.81 1.39
N TYR A 257 13.72 19.58 0.90
CA TYR A 257 13.73 19.33 -0.54
C TYR A 257 12.60 20.06 -1.27
N ARG A 258 11.43 20.17 -0.65
CA ARG A 258 10.31 20.94 -1.20
C ARG A 258 10.64 22.43 -1.35
N GLU A 259 11.32 23.01 -0.36
CA GLU A 259 11.82 24.40 -0.47
C GLU A 259 12.82 24.56 -1.61
N LEU A 260 13.70 23.59 -1.83
CA LEU A 260 14.60 23.61 -3.00
C LEU A 260 13.82 23.50 -4.32
N ALA A 261 12.79 22.68 -4.36
CA ALA A 261 11.96 22.49 -5.54
C ALA A 261 11.21 23.77 -5.97
N GLU A 262 10.91 24.67 -5.04
CA GLU A 262 10.30 25.97 -5.35
C GLU A 262 11.21 26.86 -6.21
N SER A 263 12.53 26.61 -6.22
CA SER A 263 13.49 27.33 -7.08
C SER A 263 13.59 26.78 -8.50
N GLU A 264 13.07 25.58 -8.76
CA GLU A 264 13.05 24.92 -10.07
C GLU A 264 11.87 25.45 -10.91
N GLY A 265 12.06 26.58 -11.57
CA GLY A 265 10.98 27.36 -12.19
C GLY A 265 10.10 26.63 -13.22
N ASN A 266 10.61 25.56 -13.87
CA ASN A 266 9.90 24.81 -14.91
C ASN A 266 9.63 23.33 -14.52
N VAL A 267 10.01 22.90 -13.32
CA VAL A 267 9.80 21.53 -12.85
C VAL A 267 8.75 21.48 -11.75
N VAL A 268 7.82 20.56 -11.87
CA VAL A 268 6.80 20.26 -10.86
C VAL A 268 7.03 18.85 -10.34
N PHE A 269 7.22 18.72 -9.04
CA PHE A 269 7.39 17.43 -8.38
C PHE A 269 6.02 16.84 -8.04
N ALA A 270 5.74 15.63 -8.53
CA ALA A 270 4.42 15.00 -8.41
C ALA A 270 4.51 13.50 -8.16
N GLY A 271 3.36 12.88 -7.95
CA GLY A 271 3.26 11.44 -7.71
C GLY A 271 3.77 11.03 -6.32
N ARG A 272 3.93 9.72 -6.14
CA ARG A 272 4.29 9.14 -4.82
C ARG A 272 5.71 9.52 -4.39
N LEU A 273 6.66 9.52 -5.31
CA LEU A 273 8.08 9.73 -5.02
C LEU A 273 8.44 11.23 -5.04
N GLY A 274 7.96 11.98 -6.03
CA GLY A 274 8.18 13.42 -6.08
C GLY A 274 7.49 14.18 -4.95
N GLY A 275 6.32 13.69 -4.51
CA GLY A 275 5.58 14.23 -3.37
C GLY A 275 5.90 13.56 -2.02
N TYR A 276 6.81 12.58 -1.98
CA TYR A 276 7.14 11.76 -0.80
C TYR A 276 5.91 11.33 -0.01
N LYS A 277 4.90 10.79 -0.71
CA LYS A 277 3.60 10.52 -0.13
C LYS A 277 3.05 9.17 -0.58
N TYR A 278 2.46 8.43 0.35
CA TYR A 278 1.76 7.21 -0.01
C TYR A 278 0.40 7.55 -0.63
N TYR A 279 0.14 6.99 -1.82
CA TYR A 279 -1.15 7.05 -2.49
C TYR A 279 -1.61 5.64 -2.88
N ASP A 280 -2.88 5.34 -2.67
CA ASP A 280 -3.57 4.31 -3.42
C ASP A 280 -3.80 4.79 -4.86
N MET A 281 -4.08 3.87 -5.81
CA MET A 281 -4.17 4.22 -7.24
C MET A 281 -5.21 5.29 -7.54
N ASP A 282 -6.38 5.25 -6.88
CA ASP A 282 -7.42 6.25 -7.01
C ASP A 282 -6.96 7.64 -6.55
N LYS A 283 -6.22 7.69 -5.44
CA LYS A 283 -5.66 8.93 -4.89
C LYS A 283 -4.52 9.48 -5.74
N ALA A 284 -3.73 8.61 -6.37
CA ALA A 284 -2.71 9.05 -7.32
C ALA A 284 -3.34 9.73 -8.55
N ILE A 285 -4.44 9.17 -9.07
CA ILE A 285 -5.20 9.75 -10.17
C ILE A 285 -5.87 11.07 -9.75
N ASP A 286 -6.45 11.10 -8.56
CA ASP A 286 -7.10 12.30 -8.00
C ASP A 286 -6.09 13.46 -7.86
N ALA A 287 -4.89 13.17 -7.33
CA ALA A 287 -3.79 14.13 -7.22
C ALA A 287 -3.30 14.62 -8.61
N ALA A 288 -3.31 13.76 -9.63
CA ALA A 288 -2.98 14.15 -10.98
C ALA A 288 -4.03 15.11 -11.58
N PHE A 289 -5.31 14.93 -11.27
CA PHE A 289 -6.35 15.89 -11.68
C PHE A 289 -6.19 17.26 -11.00
N ASP A 290 -5.85 17.28 -9.71
CA ASP A 290 -5.55 18.54 -9.01
C ASP A 290 -4.34 19.24 -9.65
N LEU A 291 -3.27 18.51 -9.95
CA LEU A 291 -2.10 19.04 -10.61
C LEU A 291 -2.45 19.66 -11.99
N VAL A 292 -3.22 18.97 -12.81
CA VAL A 292 -3.64 19.50 -14.13
C VAL A 292 -4.48 20.78 -13.96
N LYS A 293 -5.34 20.83 -12.97
CA LYS A 293 -6.14 22.01 -12.66
C LYS A 293 -5.26 23.19 -12.23
N ASP A 294 -4.29 22.95 -11.36
CA ASP A 294 -3.38 23.99 -10.86
C ASP A 294 -2.44 24.51 -11.96
N GLU A 295 -1.89 23.63 -12.80
CA GLU A 295 -0.92 24.00 -13.83
C GLU A 295 -1.58 24.56 -15.11
N LEU A 296 -2.73 24.07 -15.52
CA LEU A 296 -3.37 24.41 -16.78
C LEU A 296 -4.70 25.15 -16.63
N GLY A 297 -5.25 25.26 -15.42
CA GLY A 297 -6.57 25.83 -15.16
C GLY A 297 -7.73 24.98 -15.70
N ILE A 298 -7.49 23.70 -16.01
CA ILE A 298 -8.49 22.79 -16.60
C ILE A 298 -8.98 21.83 -15.52
N ASP A 299 -10.28 21.83 -15.23
CA ASP A 299 -10.90 20.85 -14.34
C ASP A 299 -11.40 19.66 -15.17
N LEU A 300 -10.78 18.48 -14.95
CA LEU A 300 -11.09 17.23 -15.66
C LEU A 300 -12.04 16.29 -14.89
N ARG A 301 -12.55 16.70 -13.72
CA ARG A 301 -13.50 15.90 -12.90
C ARG A 301 -14.94 16.06 -13.32
#